data_0fa327d791bb7db609a8f99cd70c9c46
#
_entry.id   0fa327d791bb7db609a8f99cd70c9c46
#
_cell.length_a   1.000
_cell.length_b   1.000
_cell.length_c   1.000
_cell.angle_alpha   90.00
_cell.angle_beta   90.00
_cell.angle_gamma   90.00
#
_symmetry.space_group_name_H-M   'P 1'
#
loop_
_entity.id
_entity.type
_entity.pdbx_description
1 polymer ?
#
loop_
_entity_poly.entity_id
_entity_poly.type
_entity_poly.pdbx_seq_one_letter_code
_entity_poly.pdbx_strand_id
1 'polypeptide(L)'
;LTDNTLQEKELIFKLLDRYSEDFGRAELLDILERIYPDLRAYLTAYHFKSELLDNYFQEYKYQKVVNKIFPDFMTLVEKQAVDRDYNRILPPRSSVIEGIDVTDTQTYFTDAMGVEYLGYIMSRCHALKLMAKVTVCRCELPSITSRNKEFWDVLSTDRFPIISVDKIDKIKHHGEEGYDYSREDRKLPIHLIRELELIDELLKKIKTNLTNGDYQKA
;
A
#
# COMPACT_ATOMS: atom_id res chain seq x y z
N LEU A 1 16.09 -10.07 17.40
CA LEU A 1 14.89 -10.21 16.57
C LEU A 1 15.25 -10.14 15.10
N THR A 2 14.52 -10.88 14.30
CA THR A 2 14.56 -10.87 12.84
C THR A 2 13.13 -10.89 12.29
N ASP A 3 12.98 -10.88 10.97
CA ASP A 3 11.70 -11.04 10.28
C ASP A 3 11.50 -12.43 9.66
N ASN A 4 12.24 -13.43 10.15
CA ASN A 4 12.23 -14.77 9.56
C ASN A 4 10.95 -15.55 9.86
N THR A 5 10.33 -15.32 11.00
CA THR A 5 9.12 -16.02 11.42
C THR A 5 7.95 -15.05 11.64
N LEU A 6 6.71 -15.55 11.47
CA LEU A 6 5.52 -14.77 11.77
C LEU A 6 5.51 -14.28 13.23
N GLN A 7 5.90 -15.14 14.18
CA GLN A 7 5.96 -14.79 15.59
C GLN A 7 6.94 -13.64 15.88
N GLU A 8 8.11 -13.62 15.22
CA GLU A 8 9.06 -12.51 15.35
C GLU A 8 8.48 -11.21 14.76
N LYS A 9 7.87 -11.26 13.60
CA LYS A 9 7.19 -10.11 12.99
C LYS A 9 6.07 -9.56 13.90
N GLU A 10 5.20 -10.43 14.42
CA GLU A 10 4.17 -10.02 15.39
C GLU A 10 4.76 -9.42 16.67
N LEU A 11 5.86 -10.00 17.19
CA LEU A 11 6.54 -9.45 18.36
C LEU A 11 7.11 -8.05 18.07
N ILE A 12 7.62 -7.80 16.86
CA ILE A 12 8.08 -6.45 16.46
C ILE A 12 6.93 -5.45 16.59
N PHE A 13 5.72 -5.75 16.08
CA PHE A 13 4.57 -4.86 16.26
C PHE A 13 4.19 -4.62 17.71
N LYS A 14 4.26 -5.66 18.58
CA LYS A 14 4.02 -5.51 20.02
C LYS A 14 5.05 -4.58 20.69
N LEU A 15 6.31 -4.67 20.27
CA LEU A 15 7.36 -3.81 20.79
C LEU A 15 7.23 -2.37 20.28
N LEU A 16 6.83 -2.19 19.02
CA LEU A 16 6.55 -0.87 18.44
C LEU A 16 5.41 -0.16 19.18
N ASP A 17 4.29 -0.86 19.41
CA ASP A 17 3.17 -0.33 20.19
C ASP A 17 3.60 0.11 21.59
N ARG A 18 4.46 -0.67 22.25
CA ARG A 18 4.85 -0.45 23.64
C ARG A 18 5.96 0.58 23.81
N TYR A 19 6.95 0.57 22.95
CA TYR A 19 8.22 1.27 23.16
C TYR A 19 8.58 2.32 22.11
N SER A 20 7.73 2.56 21.10
CA SER A 20 8.07 3.49 20.02
C SER A 20 8.32 4.94 20.47
N GLU A 21 7.77 5.33 21.63
CA GLU A 21 7.98 6.67 22.20
C GLU A 21 9.31 6.82 22.94
N ASP A 22 9.96 5.71 23.28
CA ASP A 22 11.28 5.69 23.92
C ASP A 22 12.43 5.99 22.92
N PHE A 23 12.12 5.97 21.62
CA PHE A 23 13.08 6.17 20.54
C PHE A 23 12.74 7.37 19.68
N GLY A 24 13.76 8.04 19.15
CA GLY A 24 13.58 8.98 18.07
C GLY A 24 13.12 8.27 16.78
N ARG A 25 12.29 8.93 15.96
CA ARG A 25 11.76 8.36 14.72
C ARG A 25 12.87 7.83 13.79
N ALA A 26 13.97 8.59 13.65
CA ALA A 26 15.11 8.17 12.81
C ALA A 26 15.77 6.90 13.35
N GLU A 27 16.00 6.84 14.66
CA GLU A 27 16.58 5.68 15.33
C GLU A 27 15.69 4.43 15.16
N LEU A 28 14.38 4.59 15.30
CA LEU A 28 13.42 3.51 15.08
C LEU A 28 13.47 2.98 13.65
N LEU A 29 13.58 3.86 12.66
CA LEU A 29 13.72 3.48 11.26
C LEU A 29 15.04 2.72 10.99
N ASP A 30 16.15 3.12 11.64
CA ASP A 30 17.44 2.43 11.54
C ASP A 30 17.41 1.04 12.20
N ILE A 31 16.67 0.89 13.29
CA ILE A 31 16.42 -0.42 13.90
C ILE A 31 15.63 -1.31 12.95
N LEU A 32 14.53 -0.79 12.38
CA LEU A 32 13.70 -1.54 11.44
C LEU A 32 14.44 -1.95 10.17
N GLU A 33 15.36 -1.13 9.66
CA GLU A 33 16.22 -1.48 8.53
C GLU A 33 16.97 -2.81 8.77
N ARG A 34 17.36 -3.08 10.00
CA ARG A 34 18.14 -4.26 10.38
C ARG A 34 17.29 -5.48 10.75
N ILE A 35 16.12 -5.27 11.38
CA ILE A 35 15.32 -6.37 11.93
C ILE A 35 14.08 -6.68 11.12
N TYR A 36 13.53 -5.73 10.33
CA TYR A 36 12.38 -5.93 9.47
C TYR A 36 12.43 -4.98 8.26
N PRO A 37 13.30 -5.28 7.27
CA PRO A 37 13.51 -4.42 6.09
C PRO A 37 12.24 -4.12 5.29
N ASP A 38 11.30 -5.08 5.16
CA ASP A 38 10.05 -4.87 4.44
C ASP A 38 9.16 -3.84 5.13
N LEU A 39 9.08 -3.85 6.47
CA LEU A 39 8.36 -2.84 7.22
C LEU A 39 9.03 -1.47 7.12
N ARG A 40 10.37 -1.45 7.12
CA ARG A 40 11.14 -0.22 6.85
C ARG A 40 10.85 0.32 5.46
N ALA A 41 10.81 -0.54 4.44
CA ALA A 41 10.47 -0.16 3.07
C ALA A 41 9.04 0.40 2.95
N TYR A 42 8.07 -0.17 3.67
CA TYR A 42 6.72 0.37 3.77
C TYR A 42 6.71 1.80 4.34
N LEU A 43 7.54 2.07 5.35
CA LEU A 43 7.67 3.41 5.96
C LEU A 43 8.44 4.41 5.09
N THR A 44 9.10 3.96 4.01
CA THR A 44 9.78 4.87 3.09
C THR A 44 8.79 5.84 2.46
N ALA A 45 9.12 7.13 2.47
CA ALA A 45 8.30 8.15 1.86
C ALA A 45 8.20 7.93 0.33
N TYR A 46 7.00 8.15 -0.19
CA TYR A 46 6.78 8.39 -1.62
C TYR A 46 6.49 9.88 -1.80
N HIS A 47 7.13 10.53 -2.75
CA HIS A 47 6.98 11.96 -2.99
C HIS A 47 5.86 12.23 -4.01
N PHE A 48 4.73 12.75 -3.51
CA PHE A 48 3.55 13.07 -4.33
C PHE A 48 3.68 14.42 -5.06
N LYS A 49 4.79 15.13 -4.88
CA LYS A 49 4.96 16.52 -5.33
C LYS A 49 3.95 17.48 -4.68
N SER A 50 3.51 17.17 -3.49
CA SER A 50 2.59 17.92 -2.67
C SER A 50 2.95 17.73 -1.20
N GLU A 51 3.35 18.81 -0.56
CA GLU A 51 3.72 18.81 0.87
C GLU A 51 2.59 18.24 1.74
N LEU A 52 1.35 18.58 1.42
CA LEU A 52 0.18 18.04 2.12
C LEU A 52 0.11 16.51 2.05
N LEU A 53 0.23 15.95 0.85
CA LEU A 53 0.12 14.50 0.67
C LEU A 53 1.35 13.77 1.20
N ASP A 54 2.55 14.34 1.03
CA ASP A 54 3.79 13.80 1.55
C ASP A 54 3.72 13.68 3.08
N ASN A 55 3.33 14.78 3.75
CA ASN A 55 3.17 14.81 5.21
C ASN A 55 2.06 13.85 5.67
N TYR A 56 0.87 13.92 5.03
CA TYR A 56 -0.27 13.08 5.41
C TYR A 56 0.08 11.60 5.38
N PHE A 57 0.60 11.08 4.26
CA PHE A 57 0.89 9.66 4.12
C PHE A 57 2.11 9.20 4.92
N GLN A 58 3.07 10.08 5.15
CA GLN A 58 4.20 9.78 6.01
C GLN A 58 3.75 9.62 7.47
N GLU A 59 2.92 10.53 7.97
CA GLU A 59 2.36 10.44 9.33
C GLU A 59 1.38 9.27 9.47
N TYR A 60 0.48 9.09 8.51
CA TYR A 60 -0.46 7.97 8.49
C TYR A 60 0.24 6.61 8.64
N LYS A 61 1.26 6.34 7.81
CA LYS A 61 1.99 5.08 7.84
C LYS A 61 2.74 4.87 9.16
N TYR A 62 3.43 5.90 9.62
CA TYR A 62 4.19 5.83 10.86
C TYR A 62 3.27 5.54 12.04
N GLN A 63 2.20 6.32 12.20
CA GLN A 63 1.25 6.18 13.30
C GLN A 63 0.51 4.83 13.24
N LYS A 64 0.17 4.35 12.04
CA LYS A 64 -0.37 2.99 11.84
C LYS A 64 0.60 1.93 12.38
N VAL A 65 1.89 2.00 12.03
CA VAL A 65 2.89 1.00 12.42
C VAL A 65 3.17 1.01 13.91
N VAL A 66 3.25 2.19 14.53
CA VAL A 66 3.45 2.31 15.98
C VAL A 66 2.15 2.19 16.78
N ASN A 67 1.01 1.99 16.11
CA ASN A 67 -0.32 1.84 16.69
C ASN A 67 -0.74 3.01 17.60
N LYS A 68 -0.40 4.24 17.21
CA LYS A 68 -0.68 5.46 17.98
C LYS A 68 -1.22 6.54 17.06
N ILE A 69 -2.08 7.40 17.59
CA ILE A 69 -2.62 8.56 16.88
C ILE A 69 -2.18 9.81 17.62
N PHE A 70 -1.43 10.68 16.93
CA PHE A 70 -0.93 11.93 17.51
C PHE A 70 -1.90 13.08 17.23
N PRO A 71 -2.02 14.06 18.18
CA PRO A 71 -2.98 15.17 18.07
C PRO A 71 -2.82 15.99 16.80
N ASP A 72 -1.60 16.27 16.37
CA ASP A 72 -1.34 17.07 15.17
C ASP A 72 -1.85 16.37 13.89
N PHE A 73 -1.74 15.06 13.82
CA PHE A 73 -2.29 14.28 12.71
C PHE A 73 -3.83 14.29 12.73
N MET A 74 -4.46 14.16 13.89
CA MET A 74 -5.91 14.31 14.04
C MET A 74 -6.39 15.66 13.54
N THR A 75 -5.73 16.74 13.92
CA THR A 75 -6.04 18.09 13.45
C THR A 75 -5.93 18.20 11.92
N LEU A 76 -4.89 17.58 11.32
CA LEU A 76 -4.75 17.53 9.87
C LEU A 76 -5.89 16.76 9.21
N VAL A 77 -6.28 15.61 9.77
CA VAL A 77 -7.39 14.77 9.25
C VAL A 77 -8.71 15.53 9.31
N GLU A 78 -9.04 16.15 10.44
CA GLU A 78 -10.25 16.94 10.63
C GLU A 78 -10.31 18.11 9.64
N LYS A 79 -9.21 18.84 9.48
CA LYS A 79 -9.12 19.91 8.48
C LYS A 79 -9.38 19.38 7.07
N GLN A 80 -8.75 18.28 6.68
CA GLN A 80 -8.90 17.71 5.33
C GLN A 80 -10.27 17.06 5.11
N ALA A 81 -10.98 16.65 6.16
CA ALA A 81 -12.37 16.18 6.04
C ALA A 81 -13.31 17.31 5.58
N VAL A 82 -13.00 18.55 5.93
CA VAL A 82 -13.75 19.76 5.53
C VAL A 82 -13.23 20.33 4.19
N ASP A 83 -11.93 20.61 4.12
CA ASP A 83 -11.33 21.36 3.01
C ASP A 83 -11.20 20.54 1.73
N ARG A 84 -10.93 19.23 1.86
CA ARG A 84 -10.77 18.27 0.76
C ARG A 84 -9.77 18.76 -0.30
N ASP A 85 -8.65 19.34 0.13
CA ASP A 85 -7.61 19.89 -0.76
C ASP A 85 -7.06 18.87 -1.74
N TYR A 86 -7.04 17.57 -1.38
CA TYR A 86 -6.66 16.47 -2.27
C TYR A 86 -7.47 16.44 -3.57
N ASN A 87 -8.72 16.93 -3.58
CA ASN A 87 -9.55 17.01 -4.78
C ASN A 87 -8.99 17.99 -5.81
N ARG A 88 -8.25 19.00 -5.37
CA ARG A 88 -7.60 19.99 -6.24
C ARG A 88 -6.20 19.55 -6.64
N ILE A 89 -5.53 18.79 -5.79
CA ILE A 89 -4.15 18.32 -6.00
C ILE A 89 -4.12 17.13 -6.95
N LEU A 90 -5.04 16.17 -6.78
CA LEU A 90 -5.05 14.94 -7.55
C LEU A 90 -6.05 14.99 -8.70
N PRO A 91 -5.65 14.54 -9.91
CA PRO A 91 -6.56 14.41 -11.03
C PRO A 91 -7.62 13.33 -10.73
N PRO A 92 -8.80 13.41 -11.33
CA PRO A 92 -9.78 12.33 -11.28
C PRO A 92 -9.24 11.09 -11.99
N ARG A 93 -9.61 9.90 -11.49
CA ARG A 93 -9.13 8.64 -12.05
C ARG A 93 -9.49 8.47 -13.54
N SER A 94 -10.69 8.86 -13.96
CA SER A 94 -11.14 8.79 -15.35
C SER A 94 -10.16 9.43 -16.33
N SER A 95 -9.66 10.64 -16.00
CA SER A 95 -8.71 11.35 -16.88
C SER A 95 -7.34 10.68 -16.97
N VAL A 96 -6.96 9.86 -15.97
CA VAL A 96 -5.70 9.11 -15.99
C VAL A 96 -5.84 7.83 -16.81
N ILE A 97 -6.97 7.13 -16.64
CA ILE A 97 -7.24 5.85 -17.30
C ILE A 97 -7.32 5.99 -18.82
N GLU A 98 -7.97 7.04 -19.33
CA GLU A 98 -8.08 7.34 -20.76
C GLU A 98 -6.72 7.42 -21.48
N GLY A 99 -5.65 7.75 -20.75
CA GLY A 99 -4.30 7.86 -21.30
C GLY A 99 -3.43 6.61 -21.17
N ILE A 100 -3.97 5.50 -20.65
CA ILE A 100 -3.19 4.26 -20.47
C ILE A 100 -3.15 3.46 -21.76
N ASP A 101 -1.93 3.18 -22.23
CA ASP A 101 -1.71 2.28 -23.36
C ASP A 101 -1.83 0.81 -22.88
N VAL A 102 -2.88 0.15 -23.36
CA VAL A 102 -3.19 -1.26 -23.05
C VAL A 102 -2.57 -2.27 -24.03
N THR A 103 -1.77 -1.80 -25.01
CA THR A 103 -1.12 -2.67 -26.00
C THR A 103 -0.11 -3.61 -25.29
N ASP A 104 -0.29 -4.92 -25.48
CA ASP A 104 0.52 -5.96 -24.82
C ASP A 104 0.66 -5.77 -23.29
N THR A 105 -0.41 -5.29 -22.65
CA THR A 105 -0.45 -4.95 -21.22
C THR A 105 -1.40 -5.89 -20.49
N GLN A 106 -0.91 -6.56 -19.45
CA GLN A 106 -1.76 -7.29 -18.50
C GLN A 106 -2.14 -6.37 -17.33
N THR A 107 -3.41 -6.06 -17.19
CA THR A 107 -3.91 -5.25 -16.08
C THR A 107 -4.20 -6.12 -14.85
N TYR A 108 -3.68 -5.71 -13.70
CA TYR A 108 -3.99 -6.27 -12.38
C TYR A 108 -4.76 -5.22 -11.57
N PHE A 109 -5.96 -5.54 -11.18
CA PHE A 109 -6.74 -4.75 -10.24
C PHE A 109 -6.55 -5.30 -8.82
N THR A 110 -5.87 -4.54 -7.98
CA THR A 110 -5.62 -4.92 -6.58
C THR A 110 -6.59 -4.17 -5.68
N ASP A 111 -7.63 -4.87 -5.20
CA ASP A 111 -8.65 -4.28 -4.35
C ASP A 111 -8.10 -3.96 -2.95
N ALA A 112 -8.61 -2.89 -2.32
CA ALA A 112 -8.21 -2.37 -1.01
C ALA A 112 -6.72 -1.98 -0.87
N MET A 113 -5.97 -1.86 -1.99
CA MET A 113 -4.59 -1.39 -1.98
C MET A 113 -4.54 0.13 -2.24
N GLY A 114 -4.13 0.89 -1.22
CA GLY A 114 -4.00 2.34 -1.30
C GLY A 114 -2.58 2.82 -1.61
N VAL A 115 -2.41 4.14 -1.74
CA VAL A 115 -1.12 4.78 -2.05
C VAL A 115 -0.11 4.70 -0.91
N GLU A 116 -0.51 4.30 0.28
CA GLU A 116 0.38 4.08 1.43
C GLU A 116 1.43 3.00 1.16
N TYR A 117 1.16 2.07 0.24
CA TYR A 117 2.12 1.01 -0.14
C TYR A 117 3.16 1.45 -1.17
N LEU A 118 3.06 2.65 -1.75
CA LEU A 118 3.95 3.06 -2.85
C LEU A 118 5.43 3.01 -2.50
N GLY A 119 5.81 3.41 -1.28
CA GLY A 119 7.20 3.29 -0.83
C GLY A 119 7.72 1.85 -0.89
N TYR A 120 6.91 0.90 -0.39
CA TYR A 120 7.21 -0.52 -0.44
C TYR A 120 7.24 -1.06 -1.87
N ILE A 121 6.23 -0.76 -2.68
CA ILE A 121 6.14 -1.20 -4.09
C ILE A 121 7.36 -0.74 -4.87
N MET A 122 7.76 0.52 -4.75
CA MET A 122 8.94 1.06 -5.44
C MET A 122 10.22 0.38 -5.00
N SER A 123 10.38 0.12 -3.70
CA SER A 123 11.50 -0.65 -3.16
C SER A 123 11.56 -2.07 -3.74
N ARG A 124 10.42 -2.76 -3.79
CA ARG A 124 10.35 -4.12 -4.35
C ARG A 124 10.57 -4.14 -5.86
N CYS A 125 9.99 -3.19 -6.59
CA CYS A 125 10.25 -3.04 -8.03
C CYS A 125 11.75 -2.86 -8.31
N HIS A 126 12.42 -2.02 -7.55
CA HIS A 126 13.89 -1.84 -7.67
C HIS A 126 14.64 -3.15 -7.40
N ALA A 127 14.33 -3.85 -6.30
CA ALA A 127 14.96 -5.13 -5.96
C ALA A 127 14.72 -6.21 -7.02
N LEU A 128 13.54 -6.23 -7.64
CA LEU A 128 13.16 -7.15 -8.71
C LEU A 128 13.65 -6.69 -10.11
N LYS A 129 14.31 -5.53 -10.21
CA LYS A 129 14.72 -4.93 -11.49
C LYS A 129 13.55 -4.69 -12.43
N LEU A 130 12.42 -4.25 -11.89
CA LEU A 130 11.26 -3.81 -12.63
C LEU A 130 11.30 -2.30 -12.79
N MET A 131 11.02 -1.80 -13.99
CA MET A 131 10.79 -0.38 -14.22
C MET A 131 9.33 -0.06 -13.90
N ALA A 132 9.10 0.78 -12.89
CA ALA A 132 7.77 1.19 -12.49
C ALA A 132 7.51 2.67 -12.86
N LYS A 133 6.37 2.93 -13.51
CA LYS A 133 5.83 4.28 -13.70
C LYS A 133 4.60 4.41 -12.82
N VAL A 134 4.58 5.39 -11.93
CA VAL A 134 3.47 5.62 -11.00
C VAL A 134 2.70 6.87 -11.41
N THR A 135 1.40 6.76 -11.45
CA THR A 135 0.48 7.89 -11.56
C THR A 135 -0.53 7.80 -10.43
N VAL A 136 -0.68 8.86 -9.66
CA VAL A 136 -1.60 8.94 -8.53
C VAL A 136 -2.80 9.77 -8.92
N CYS A 137 -4.00 9.27 -8.63
CA CYS A 137 -5.27 9.95 -8.87
C CYS A 137 -6.21 9.76 -7.67
N ARG A 138 -7.26 10.57 -7.60
CA ARG A 138 -8.31 10.39 -6.61
C ARG A 138 -9.37 9.40 -7.12
N CYS A 139 -9.97 8.65 -6.19
CA CYS A 139 -11.18 7.87 -6.44
C CYS A 139 -12.42 8.68 -6.10
N GLU A 140 -13.56 8.26 -6.62
CA GLU A 140 -14.86 8.82 -6.24
C GLU A 140 -15.28 8.31 -4.85
N LEU A 141 -15.95 9.18 -4.10
CA LEU A 141 -16.50 8.84 -2.79
C LEU A 141 -17.98 8.38 -2.90
N PRO A 142 -18.37 7.37 -2.14
CA PRO A 142 -17.55 6.52 -1.28
C PRO A 142 -16.58 5.66 -2.10
N SER A 143 -15.40 5.38 -1.52
CA SER A 143 -14.32 4.63 -2.18
C SER A 143 -14.59 3.13 -2.27
N ILE A 144 -15.82 2.75 -2.65
CA ILE A 144 -16.22 1.36 -2.84
C ILE A 144 -16.03 0.93 -4.29
N THR A 145 -15.69 -0.34 -4.51
CA THR A 145 -15.38 -0.88 -5.84
C THR A 145 -16.54 -0.68 -6.83
N SER A 146 -17.80 -0.81 -6.38
CA SER A 146 -18.97 -0.65 -7.24
C SER A 146 -19.13 0.76 -7.85
N ARG A 147 -18.59 1.78 -7.17
CA ARG A 147 -18.58 3.19 -7.64
C ARG A 147 -17.31 3.53 -8.42
N ASN A 148 -16.34 2.65 -8.45
CA ASN A 148 -15.00 2.90 -8.94
C ASN A 148 -14.57 1.80 -9.93
N LYS A 149 -15.47 1.36 -10.81
CA LYS A 149 -15.24 0.30 -11.83
C LYS A 149 -15.16 0.79 -13.27
N GLU A 150 -15.26 2.10 -13.52
CA GLU A 150 -15.32 2.66 -14.87
C GLU A 150 -14.10 2.29 -15.74
N PHE A 151 -12.97 1.93 -15.09
CA PHE A 151 -11.76 1.52 -15.80
C PHE A 151 -11.84 0.09 -16.38
N TRP A 152 -12.79 -0.72 -15.90
CA TRP A 152 -12.84 -2.14 -16.27
C TRP A 152 -12.98 -2.35 -17.78
N ASP A 153 -13.90 -1.60 -18.41
CA ASP A 153 -14.13 -1.68 -19.85
C ASP A 153 -13.00 -1.05 -20.67
N VAL A 154 -12.26 -0.10 -20.10
CA VAL A 154 -11.16 0.60 -20.77
C VAL A 154 -9.85 -0.17 -20.73
N LEU A 155 -9.56 -0.82 -19.60
CA LEU A 155 -8.28 -1.49 -19.36
C LEU A 155 -8.32 -3.01 -19.62
N SER A 156 -9.49 -3.58 -19.93
CA SER A 156 -9.65 -4.98 -20.29
C SER A 156 -9.59 -5.12 -21.82
N THR A 157 -8.86 -6.13 -22.29
CA THR A 157 -8.86 -6.53 -23.70
C THR A 157 -9.18 -8.00 -23.83
N ASP A 158 -9.60 -8.46 -25.03
CA ASP A 158 -9.89 -9.88 -25.26
C ASP A 158 -8.67 -10.79 -25.00
N ARG A 159 -7.50 -10.29 -25.34
CA ARG A 159 -6.23 -11.00 -25.11
C ARG A 159 -5.77 -10.94 -23.66
N PHE A 160 -5.94 -9.81 -23.00
CA PHE A 160 -5.51 -9.54 -21.64
C PHE A 160 -6.67 -9.02 -20.79
N PRO A 161 -7.57 -9.90 -20.33
CA PRO A 161 -8.62 -9.50 -19.40
C PRO A 161 -8.01 -9.05 -18.07
N ILE A 162 -8.70 -8.14 -17.37
CA ILE A 162 -8.26 -7.69 -16.05
C ILE A 162 -8.22 -8.88 -15.08
N ILE A 163 -7.08 -9.03 -14.40
CA ILE A 163 -6.92 -9.97 -13.30
C ILE A 163 -7.26 -9.27 -12.00
N SER A 164 -8.34 -9.68 -11.35
CA SER A 164 -8.71 -9.19 -10.01
C SER A 164 -7.87 -9.87 -8.93
N VAL A 165 -7.28 -9.08 -8.04
CA VAL A 165 -6.50 -9.51 -6.88
C VAL A 165 -7.19 -9.00 -5.64
N ASP A 166 -8.01 -9.83 -5.00
CA ASP A 166 -8.89 -9.49 -3.89
C ASP A 166 -8.37 -9.92 -2.51
N LYS A 167 -7.19 -10.53 -2.45
CA LYS A 167 -6.64 -11.09 -1.21
C LYS A 167 -6.40 -10.03 -0.12
N ILE A 168 -5.96 -8.82 -0.49
CA ILE A 168 -5.75 -7.73 0.46
C ILE A 168 -7.09 -7.24 1.02
N ASP A 169 -8.11 -7.13 0.17
CA ASP A 169 -9.47 -6.79 0.57
C ASP A 169 -10.05 -7.80 1.57
N LYS A 170 -9.86 -9.09 1.31
CA LYS A 170 -10.28 -10.17 2.20
C LYS A 170 -9.65 -10.09 3.57
N ILE A 171 -8.34 -9.80 3.66
CA ILE A 171 -7.66 -9.59 4.95
C ILE A 171 -8.29 -8.41 5.70
N LYS A 172 -8.52 -7.28 5.02
CA LYS A 172 -9.00 -6.05 5.65
C LYS A 172 -10.46 -6.12 6.09
N HIS A 173 -11.29 -6.79 5.31
CA HIS A 173 -12.75 -6.77 5.53
C HIS A 173 -13.33 -8.08 6.07
N HIS A 174 -12.70 -9.21 5.81
CA HIS A 174 -13.26 -10.52 6.12
C HIS A 174 -12.40 -11.37 7.07
N GLY A 175 -11.21 -10.90 7.46
CA GLY A 175 -10.29 -11.65 8.31
C GLY A 175 -9.75 -12.93 7.67
N GLU A 176 -9.80 -13.05 6.35
CA GLU A 176 -9.26 -14.19 5.61
C GLU A 176 -7.73 -14.19 5.58
N GLU A 177 -7.11 -15.18 4.95
CA GLU A 177 -5.65 -15.30 4.80
C GLU A 177 -4.89 -15.42 6.15
N GLY A 178 -5.57 -15.99 7.15
CA GLY A 178 -4.97 -16.28 8.46
C GLY A 178 -5.08 -15.16 9.49
N TYR A 179 -5.70 -14.02 9.15
CA TYR A 179 -5.96 -12.96 10.12
C TYR A 179 -7.21 -13.27 10.95
N ASP A 180 -7.06 -13.32 12.27
CA ASP A 180 -8.14 -13.60 13.21
C ASP A 180 -8.50 -12.37 14.03
N TYR A 181 -9.63 -11.75 13.72
CA TYR A 181 -10.14 -10.57 14.43
C TYR A 181 -10.62 -10.85 15.85
N SER A 182 -10.74 -12.11 16.27
CA SER A 182 -11.12 -12.49 17.63
C SER A 182 -9.94 -12.42 18.61
N ARG A 183 -8.71 -12.39 18.13
CA ARG A 183 -7.50 -12.32 18.96
C ARG A 183 -7.43 -11.03 19.76
N GLU A 184 -6.84 -11.08 20.94
CA GLU A 184 -6.63 -9.90 21.81
C GLU A 184 -5.75 -8.84 21.13
N ASP A 185 -4.76 -9.28 20.34
CA ASP A 185 -3.82 -8.43 19.63
C ASP A 185 -4.35 -7.90 18.28
N ARG A 186 -5.63 -8.14 17.97
CA ARG A 186 -6.29 -7.63 16.74
C ARG A 186 -6.25 -6.12 16.56
N LYS A 187 -6.01 -5.37 17.64
CA LYS A 187 -5.86 -3.91 17.59
C LYS A 187 -4.54 -3.47 16.99
N LEU A 188 -3.53 -4.35 17.01
CA LEU A 188 -2.25 -4.11 16.36
C LEU A 188 -2.38 -4.26 14.84
N PRO A 189 -1.60 -3.50 14.03
CA PRO A 189 -1.66 -3.58 12.58
C PRO A 189 -0.90 -4.79 12.02
N ILE A 190 -0.99 -5.96 12.66
CA ILE A 190 -0.28 -7.19 12.27
C ILE A 190 -0.71 -7.74 10.90
N HIS A 191 -1.92 -7.40 10.45
CA HIS A 191 -2.39 -7.72 9.10
C HIS A 191 -1.46 -7.14 8.01
N LEU A 192 -0.74 -6.06 8.31
CA LEU A 192 0.25 -5.47 7.41
C LEU A 192 1.34 -6.47 7.01
N ILE A 193 1.67 -7.44 7.88
CA ILE A 193 2.63 -8.50 7.56
C ILE A 193 2.21 -9.22 6.28
N ARG A 194 0.97 -9.73 6.27
CA ARG A 194 0.45 -10.50 5.13
C ARG A 194 0.17 -9.62 3.91
N GLU A 195 -0.26 -8.39 4.13
CA GLU A 195 -0.45 -7.43 3.02
C GLU A 195 0.85 -7.18 2.25
N LEU A 196 1.97 -6.96 2.94
CA LEU A 196 3.27 -6.77 2.30
C LEU A 196 3.75 -8.03 1.57
N GLU A 197 3.55 -9.22 2.16
CA GLU A 197 3.87 -10.49 1.52
C GLU A 197 3.08 -10.69 0.21
N LEU A 198 1.77 -10.40 0.23
CA LEU A 198 0.92 -10.52 -0.97
C LEU A 198 1.33 -9.56 -2.09
N ILE A 199 1.73 -8.34 -1.75
CA ILE A 199 2.25 -7.38 -2.72
C ILE A 199 3.56 -7.92 -3.35
N ASP A 200 4.46 -8.44 -2.54
CA ASP A 200 5.71 -9.03 -3.03
C ASP A 200 5.47 -10.26 -3.91
N GLU A 201 4.56 -11.16 -3.51
CA GLU A 201 4.14 -12.32 -4.31
C GLU A 201 3.60 -11.88 -5.68
N LEU A 202 2.75 -10.85 -5.71
CA LEU A 202 2.20 -10.29 -6.96
C LEU A 202 3.31 -9.73 -7.85
N LEU A 203 4.21 -8.92 -7.32
CA LEU A 203 5.31 -8.32 -8.08
C LEU A 203 6.27 -9.38 -8.62
N LYS A 204 6.55 -10.44 -7.85
CA LYS A 204 7.33 -11.59 -8.32
C LYS A 204 6.62 -12.34 -9.47
N LYS A 205 5.31 -12.55 -9.37
CA LYS A 205 4.50 -13.15 -10.44
C LYS A 205 4.57 -12.28 -11.71
N ILE A 206 4.36 -10.98 -11.59
CA ILE A 206 4.48 -10.03 -12.71
C ILE A 206 5.88 -10.12 -13.34
N LYS A 207 6.94 -10.13 -12.52
CA LYS A 207 8.32 -10.26 -13.01
C LYS A 207 8.53 -11.56 -13.80
N THR A 208 8.00 -12.68 -13.31
CA THR A 208 8.13 -13.97 -13.97
C THR A 208 7.45 -13.95 -15.33
N ASN A 209 6.21 -13.45 -15.41
CA ASN A 209 5.44 -13.41 -16.64
C ASN A 209 6.07 -12.45 -17.69
N LEU A 210 6.57 -11.28 -17.25
CA LEU A 210 7.33 -10.38 -18.12
C LEU A 210 8.60 -11.04 -18.66
N THR A 211 9.29 -11.81 -17.84
CA THR A 211 10.51 -12.53 -18.25
C THR A 211 10.22 -13.66 -19.24
N ASN A 212 9.08 -14.33 -19.09
CA ASN A 212 8.62 -15.37 -20.01
C ASN A 212 8.07 -14.81 -21.33
N GLY A 213 7.81 -13.51 -21.41
CA GLY A 213 7.23 -12.87 -22.58
C GLY A 213 5.71 -13.06 -22.72
N ASP A 214 5.02 -13.37 -21.61
CA ASP A 214 3.56 -13.53 -21.61
C ASP A 214 2.85 -12.22 -21.96
N TYR A 215 3.45 -11.10 -21.58
CA TYR A 215 3.09 -9.72 -21.93
C TYR A 215 4.32 -8.81 -21.79
N GLN A 216 4.26 -7.58 -22.33
CA GLN A 216 5.39 -6.65 -22.27
C GLN A 216 5.25 -5.61 -21.14
N LYS A 217 4.04 -5.37 -20.66
CA LYS A 217 3.71 -4.40 -19.61
C LYS A 217 2.71 -5.00 -18.61
N ALA A 218 2.75 -4.52 -17.37
CA ALA A 218 1.77 -4.86 -16.33
C ALA A 218 1.45 -3.65 -15.47
#